data_2cc363a43a73b18364103538a7cd082b
#
_entry.id   2cc363a43a73b18364103538a7cd082b
#
_cell.length_a   1.000
_cell.length_b   1.000
_cell.length_c   1.000
_cell.angle_alpha   90.00
_cell.angle_beta   90.00
_cell.angle_gamma   90.00
#
_symmetry.space_group_name_H-M   'P 1'
#
loop_
_entity.id
_entity.type
_entity.pdbx_description
1 polymer ?
#
loop_
_entity_poly.entity_id
_entity_poly.type
_entity_poly.pdbx_seq_one_letter_code
_entity_poly.pdbx_strand_id
1 'polypeptide(L)'
;KKENVWTTIIIALDDDAEALSCALGFLLRLENPAIPIIVRMSEETGLAVLLQSEAAASAWMASIHPFGMTGDICTGRMLMDEKLDMLARKIHEDFVSKRLKEGRSTDDPSMVPWEKLNPDMKDSNRQQADHITIKLHAIGCSISAEEKSESDFNGFTVDEVEILACMEHNRWVAERLLAGWRLGLKEPGKRQSPYLVSWEDLPDPIREYDRETVRNIPAILELTGSRIVRKPAVQAL
;
A
#
# COMPACT_ATOMS: atom_id res chain seq x y z
N LYS A 1 -28.54 -5.69 12.04
CA LYS A 1 -27.63 -4.56 12.33
C LYS A 1 -26.22 -5.10 12.15
N LYS A 2 -25.46 -4.59 11.17
CA LYS A 2 -24.01 -4.85 11.12
C LYS A 2 -23.42 -4.14 12.35
N GLU A 3 -22.87 -4.89 13.27
CA GLU A 3 -22.07 -4.31 14.34
C GLU A 3 -20.83 -3.70 13.70
N ASN A 4 -20.61 -2.41 13.97
CA ASN A 4 -19.37 -1.75 13.57
C ASN A 4 -18.23 -2.32 14.42
N VAL A 5 -17.46 -3.22 13.86
CA VAL A 5 -16.28 -3.80 14.51
C VAL A 5 -15.09 -2.91 14.19
N TRP A 6 -14.45 -2.38 15.21
CA TRP A 6 -13.17 -1.66 15.06
C TRP A 6 -12.10 -2.65 14.59
N THR A 7 -11.44 -2.33 13.49
CA THR A 7 -10.37 -3.16 12.92
C THR A 7 -8.98 -2.55 13.16
N THR A 8 -8.90 -1.23 13.26
CA THR A 8 -7.66 -0.49 13.45
C THR A 8 -7.99 0.89 14.01
N ILE A 9 -7.15 1.41 14.90
CA ILE A 9 -7.23 2.78 15.39
C ILE A 9 -5.98 3.52 14.91
N ILE A 10 -6.16 4.68 14.31
CA ILE A 10 -5.06 5.54 13.87
C ILE A 10 -5.14 6.85 14.64
N ILE A 11 -4.04 7.22 15.30
CA ILE A 11 -3.89 8.45 16.08
C ILE A 11 -2.81 9.28 15.39
N ALA A 12 -3.21 10.44 14.85
CA ALA A 12 -2.34 11.34 14.12
C ALA A 12 -2.46 12.75 14.72
N LEU A 13 -1.88 12.95 15.91
CA LEU A 13 -1.78 14.23 16.58
C LEU A 13 -0.40 14.84 16.32
N ASP A 14 -0.28 16.15 16.49
CA ASP A 14 0.99 16.86 16.27
C ASP A 14 1.95 16.74 17.47
N ASP A 15 1.44 16.55 18.67
CA ASP A 15 2.21 16.33 19.88
C ASP A 15 2.34 14.83 20.19
N ASP A 16 3.57 14.33 20.28
CA ASP A 16 3.88 12.92 20.49
C ASP A 16 3.39 12.42 21.87
N ALA A 17 3.42 13.27 22.90
CA ALA A 17 2.98 12.89 24.23
C ALA A 17 1.45 12.79 24.31
N GLU A 18 0.75 13.70 23.65
CA GLU A 18 -0.71 13.63 23.51
C GLU A 18 -1.13 12.42 22.69
N ALA A 19 -0.45 12.15 21.59
CA ALA A 19 -0.70 11.00 20.73
C ALA A 19 -0.56 9.68 21.50
N LEU A 20 0.54 9.52 22.25
CA LEU A 20 0.79 8.34 23.06
C LEU A 20 -0.21 8.23 24.22
N SER A 21 -0.54 9.33 24.90
CA SER A 21 -1.54 9.36 25.97
C SER A 21 -2.91 8.92 25.45
N CYS A 22 -3.28 9.38 24.27
CA CYS A 22 -4.51 8.97 23.58
C CYS A 22 -4.50 7.46 23.27
N ALA A 23 -3.39 6.94 22.73
CA ALA A 23 -3.23 5.52 22.43
C ALA A 23 -3.39 4.64 23.67
N LEU A 24 -2.72 5.00 24.77
CA LEU A 24 -2.83 4.30 26.04
C LEU A 24 -4.27 4.37 26.59
N GLY A 25 -4.94 5.51 26.44
CA GLY A 25 -6.33 5.68 26.81
C GLY A 25 -7.29 4.77 26.03
N PHE A 26 -7.05 4.55 24.75
CA PHE A 26 -7.79 3.57 23.95
C PHE A 26 -7.46 2.15 24.39
N LEU A 27 -6.17 1.82 24.52
CA LEU A 27 -5.73 0.47 24.90
C LEU A 27 -6.39 -0.01 26.20
N LEU A 28 -6.52 0.88 27.20
CA LEU A 28 -7.14 0.56 28.49
C LEU A 28 -8.67 0.37 28.42
N ARG A 29 -9.31 0.83 27.35
CA ARG A 29 -10.77 0.79 27.17
C ARG A 29 -11.24 -0.23 26.14
N LEU A 30 -10.33 -0.74 25.30
CA LEU A 30 -10.66 -1.74 24.30
C LEU A 30 -10.93 -3.09 24.95
N GLU A 31 -12.08 -3.67 24.65
CA GLU A 31 -12.42 -5.05 25.06
C GLU A 31 -11.57 -6.08 24.33
N ASN A 32 -11.14 -5.76 23.10
CA ASN A 32 -10.26 -6.60 22.28
C ASN A 32 -8.86 -5.97 22.18
N PRO A 33 -7.86 -6.46 22.93
CA PRO A 33 -6.51 -5.93 22.91
C PRO A 33 -5.73 -6.24 21.59
N ALA A 34 -6.28 -7.07 20.71
CA ALA A 34 -5.66 -7.40 19.43
C ALA A 34 -5.92 -6.33 18.34
N ILE A 35 -6.74 -5.30 18.62
CA ILE A 35 -6.96 -4.20 17.66
C ILE A 35 -5.68 -3.36 17.61
N PRO A 36 -5.02 -3.24 16.43
CA PRO A 36 -3.82 -2.45 16.30
C PRO A 36 -4.12 -0.96 16.46
N ILE A 37 -3.30 -0.27 17.23
CA ILE A 37 -3.32 1.17 17.43
C ILE A 37 -2.07 1.75 16.78
N ILE A 38 -2.25 2.47 15.68
CA ILE A 38 -1.16 3.08 14.91
C ILE A 38 -1.03 4.53 15.38
N VAL A 39 0.14 4.91 15.90
CA VAL A 39 0.35 6.22 16.52
C VAL A 39 1.41 6.99 15.76
N ARG A 40 1.06 8.21 15.28
CA ARG A 40 2.05 9.10 14.70
C ARG A 40 3.00 9.59 15.79
N MET A 41 4.31 9.42 15.54
CA MET A 41 5.39 9.92 16.40
C MET A 41 6.38 10.66 15.48
N SER A 42 6.82 11.83 15.91
CA SER A 42 7.73 12.68 15.11
C SER A 42 9.20 12.42 15.41
N GLU A 43 9.50 12.02 16.65
CA GLU A 43 10.87 11.86 17.14
C GLU A 43 11.18 10.41 17.50
N GLU A 44 12.42 9.99 17.20
CA GLU A 44 12.96 8.67 17.57
C GLU A 44 13.43 8.61 19.02
N THR A 45 13.31 9.69 19.78
CA THR A 45 13.80 9.82 21.16
C THR A 45 12.66 9.79 22.17
N GLY A 46 12.98 9.61 23.45
CA GLY A 46 12.00 9.68 24.51
C GLY A 46 10.96 8.56 24.46
N LEU A 47 9.68 8.93 24.26
CA LEU A 47 8.55 8.00 24.37
C LEU A 47 8.51 6.96 23.23
N ALA A 48 8.96 7.31 22.02
CA ALA A 48 9.02 6.37 20.90
C ALA A 48 9.99 5.20 21.16
N VAL A 49 11.13 5.46 21.80
CA VAL A 49 12.09 4.43 22.21
C VAL A 49 11.49 3.45 23.20
N LEU A 50 10.61 3.92 24.09
CA LEU A 50 9.93 3.03 25.04
C LEU A 50 9.01 2.03 24.32
N LEU A 51 8.37 2.43 23.23
CA LEU A 51 7.50 1.53 22.43
C LEU A 51 8.30 0.50 21.62
N GLN A 52 9.55 0.80 21.29
CA GLN A 52 10.45 -0.09 20.55
C GLN A 52 11.32 -0.98 21.45
N SER A 53 11.35 -0.72 22.76
CA SER A 53 12.19 -1.46 23.70
C SER A 53 11.65 -2.88 23.98
N GLU A 54 12.53 -3.80 24.35
CA GLU A 54 12.14 -5.16 24.81
C GLU A 54 11.19 -5.11 26.03
N ALA A 55 11.21 -4.03 26.81
CA ALA A 55 10.29 -3.82 27.90
C ALA A 55 8.85 -3.53 27.42
N ALA A 56 8.67 -2.99 26.21
CA ALA A 56 7.37 -2.83 25.55
C ALA A 56 6.82 -4.17 25.01
N ALA A 57 7.61 -5.23 25.01
CA ALA A 57 7.19 -6.59 24.67
C ALA A 57 6.25 -7.23 25.71
N SER A 58 5.85 -6.49 26.74
CA SER A 58 4.69 -6.88 27.54
C SER A 58 3.46 -6.95 26.63
N ALA A 59 2.77 -8.08 26.65
CA ALA A 59 1.71 -8.44 25.71
C ALA A 59 0.61 -7.35 25.51
N TRP A 60 0.44 -6.45 26.47
CA TRP A 60 -0.57 -5.40 26.42
C TRP A 60 -0.15 -4.17 25.60
N MET A 61 1.16 -3.89 25.43
CA MET A 61 1.65 -2.80 24.58
C MET A 61 1.93 -3.24 23.12
N ALA A 62 1.88 -4.54 22.86
CA ALA A 62 2.20 -5.09 21.55
C ALA A 62 1.25 -4.64 20.41
N SER A 63 0.09 -4.08 20.76
CA SER A 63 -0.87 -3.52 19.80
C SER A 63 -0.61 -2.05 19.42
N ILE A 64 0.34 -1.37 20.08
CA ILE A 64 0.70 0.02 19.76
C ILE A 64 1.88 0.03 18.78
N HIS A 65 1.67 0.61 17.60
CA HIS A 65 2.65 0.66 16.52
C HIS A 65 2.97 2.12 16.18
N PRO A 66 4.16 2.63 16.55
CA PRO A 66 4.57 3.97 16.15
C PRO A 66 4.87 4.04 14.65
N PHE A 67 4.58 5.19 14.02
CA PHE A 67 4.92 5.47 12.62
C PHE A 67 5.25 6.95 12.43
N GLY A 68 5.93 7.27 11.34
CA GLY A 68 6.17 8.65 10.91
C GLY A 68 7.38 9.31 11.56
N MET A 69 8.24 8.55 12.25
CA MET A 69 9.46 9.08 12.86
C MET A 69 10.40 9.62 11.78
N THR A 70 10.93 10.82 12.02
CA THR A 70 11.74 11.56 11.04
C THR A 70 12.99 10.78 10.60
N GLY A 71 13.62 10.02 11.50
CA GLY A 71 14.77 9.20 11.19
C GLY A 71 14.45 8.01 10.27
N ASP A 72 13.27 7.42 10.41
CA ASP A 72 12.80 6.33 9.52
C ASP A 72 12.39 6.87 8.15
N ILE A 73 11.81 8.07 8.10
CA ILE A 73 11.29 8.68 6.88
C ILE A 73 12.38 9.47 6.13
N CYS A 74 13.30 10.15 6.85
CA CYS A 74 14.33 11.01 6.29
C CYS A 74 15.72 10.34 6.28
N THR A 75 15.79 9.03 6.08
CA THR A 75 17.10 8.39 5.96
C THR A 75 17.79 8.83 4.67
N GLY A 76 19.11 9.03 4.73
CA GLY A 76 19.92 9.30 3.52
C GLY A 76 19.75 8.23 2.44
N ARG A 77 19.33 7.02 2.83
CA ARG A 77 18.96 5.93 1.94
C ARG A 77 17.68 6.23 1.17
N MET A 78 16.67 6.87 1.77
CA MET A 78 15.45 7.30 1.09
C MET A 78 15.70 8.46 0.12
N LEU A 79 16.59 9.40 0.49
CA LEU A 79 16.96 10.53 -0.36
C LEU A 79 17.86 10.13 -1.54
N MET A 80 18.63 9.05 -1.37
CA MET A 80 19.60 8.54 -2.36
C MET A 80 19.09 7.34 -3.14
N ASP A 81 17.93 6.77 -2.76
CA ASP A 81 17.48 5.50 -3.32
C ASP A 81 16.69 5.73 -4.61
N GLU A 82 17.42 5.66 -5.73
CA GLU A 82 16.82 5.37 -7.04
C GLU A 82 15.93 4.11 -7.01
N LYS A 83 16.02 3.27 -5.98
CA LYS A 83 15.22 2.06 -5.79
C LYS A 83 13.74 2.36 -5.56
N LEU A 84 13.38 3.47 -4.91
CA LEU A 84 11.98 3.87 -4.73
C LEU A 84 11.32 4.12 -6.09
N ASP A 85 12.03 4.76 -7.02
CA ASP A 85 11.53 4.99 -8.36
C ASP A 85 11.65 3.74 -9.26
N MET A 86 12.48 2.77 -8.90
CA MET A 86 12.73 1.60 -9.75
C MET A 86 11.49 0.72 -9.93
N LEU A 87 10.77 0.42 -8.85
CA LEU A 87 9.50 -0.31 -8.92
C LEU A 87 8.43 0.50 -9.67
N ALA A 88 8.30 1.78 -9.34
CA ALA A 88 7.34 2.67 -9.99
C ALA A 88 7.61 2.80 -11.49
N ARG A 89 8.88 2.89 -11.89
CA ARG A 89 9.32 2.90 -13.28
C ARG A 89 8.98 1.57 -13.98
N LYS A 90 9.21 0.43 -13.34
CA LYS A 90 8.87 -0.88 -13.89
C LYS A 90 7.37 -1.07 -14.08
N ILE A 91 6.57 -0.60 -13.14
CA ILE A 91 5.10 -0.57 -13.25
C ILE A 91 4.69 0.22 -14.51
N HIS A 92 5.27 1.41 -14.68
CA HIS A 92 4.98 2.24 -15.86
C HIS A 92 5.43 1.59 -17.17
N GLU A 93 6.65 1.06 -17.23
CA GLU A 93 7.18 0.38 -18.42
C GLU A 93 6.31 -0.82 -18.82
N ASP A 94 5.85 -1.62 -17.86
CA ASP A 94 4.94 -2.73 -18.10
C ASP A 94 3.58 -2.25 -18.62
N PHE A 95 3.01 -1.21 -18.00
CA PHE A 95 1.79 -0.57 -18.48
C PHE A 95 1.92 -0.14 -19.94
N VAL A 96 2.96 0.62 -20.30
CA VAL A 96 3.19 1.08 -21.67
C VAL A 96 3.33 -0.09 -22.63
N SER A 97 4.13 -1.11 -22.26
CA SER A 97 4.34 -2.31 -23.09
C SER A 97 3.02 -3.05 -23.39
N LYS A 98 2.15 -3.22 -22.39
CA LYS A 98 0.85 -3.88 -22.55
C LYS A 98 -0.08 -3.06 -23.46
N ARG A 99 -0.16 -1.74 -23.23
CA ARG A 99 -1.03 -0.86 -24.02
C ARG A 99 -0.60 -0.74 -25.48
N LEU A 100 0.69 -0.79 -25.76
CA LEU A 100 1.21 -0.86 -27.14
C LEU A 100 0.78 -2.15 -27.84
N LYS A 101 0.82 -3.29 -27.14
CA LYS A 101 0.33 -4.58 -27.67
C LYS A 101 -1.17 -4.56 -28.00
N GLU A 102 -1.95 -3.79 -27.24
CA GLU A 102 -3.39 -3.57 -27.48
C GLU A 102 -3.66 -2.57 -28.61
N GLY A 103 -2.62 -2.00 -29.23
CA GLY A 103 -2.75 -1.03 -30.33
C GLY A 103 -3.13 0.38 -29.89
N ARG A 104 -2.89 0.76 -28.62
CA ARG A 104 -3.11 2.14 -28.18
C ARG A 104 -2.11 3.11 -28.81
N SER A 105 -2.59 4.32 -29.11
CA SER A 105 -1.77 5.40 -29.65
C SER A 105 -0.70 5.85 -28.65
N THR A 106 0.48 6.16 -29.17
CA THR A 106 1.58 6.81 -28.43
C THR A 106 1.32 8.28 -28.12
N ASP A 107 0.24 8.86 -28.64
CA ASP A 107 -0.12 10.26 -28.37
C ASP A 107 -0.78 10.46 -26.99
N ASP A 108 -1.14 9.37 -26.29
CA ASP A 108 -1.67 9.43 -24.93
C ASP A 108 -0.56 9.88 -23.97
N PRO A 109 -0.76 10.94 -23.16
CA PRO A 109 0.22 11.43 -22.18
C PRO A 109 0.71 10.37 -21.18
N SER A 110 -0.03 9.28 -20.99
CA SER A 110 0.37 8.16 -20.15
C SER A 110 1.32 7.18 -20.84
N MET A 111 1.53 7.30 -22.15
CA MET A 111 2.34 6.38 -22.96
C MET A 111 3.77 6.87 -23.20
N VAL A 112 4.15 8.02 -22.62
CA VAL A 112 5.49 8.58 -22.76
C VAL A 112 6.50 7.85 -21.86
N PRO A 113 7.81 7.87 -22.18
CA PRO A 113 8.85 7.33 -21.31
C PRO A 113 8.80 7.96 -19.91
N TRP A 114 9.25 7.22 -18.91
CA TRP A 114 9.27 7.64 -17.49
C TRP A 114 9.82 9.04 -17.27
N GLU A 115 10.92 9.39 -17.95
CA GLU A 115 11.59 10.69 -17.82
C GLU A 115 10.69 11.84 -18.20
N LYS A 116 9.80 11.64 -19.17
CA LYS A 116 8.86 12.62 -19.72
C LYS A 116 7.47 12.55 -19.08
N LEU A 117 7.25 11.53 -18.24
CA LEU A 117 5.98 11.36 -17.54
C LEU A 117 5.74 12.52 -16.60
N ASN A 118 4.52 13.00 -16.55
CA ASN A 118 4.15 14.11 -15.69
C ASN A 118 4.26 13.72 -14.20
N PRO A 119 4.53 14.66 -13.28
CA PRO A 119 4.72 14.37 -11.85
C PRO A 119 3.55 13.59 -11.23
N ASP A 120 2.31 13.99 -11.50
CA ASP A 120 1.13 13.33 -10.93
C ASP A 120 1.05 11.83 -11.33
N MET A 121 1.44 11.52 -12.57
CA MET A 121 1.47 10.13 -13.04
C MET A 121 2.64 9.35 -12.44
N LYS A 122 3.80 9.98 -12.22
CA LYS A 122 4.93 9.37 -11.50
C LYS A 122 4.51 9.03 -10.07
N ASP A 123 3.85 9.96 -9.40
CA ASP A 123 3.38 9.76 -8.02
C ASP A 123 2.31 8.67 -7.94
N SER A 124 1.43 8.56 -8.92
CA SER A 124 0.47 7.45 -9.00
C SER A 124 1.18 6.09 -9.09
N ASN A 125 2.24 5.98 -9.91
CA ASN A 125 3.03 4.74 -10.00
C ASN A 125 3.83 4.47 -8.71
N ARG A 126 4.35 5.49 -8.03
CA ARG A 126 5.01 5.35 -6.72
C ARG A 126 4.04 4.82 -5.67
N GLN A 127 2.86 5.43 -5.55
CA GLN A 127 1.82 4.96 -4.64
C GLN A 127 1.39 3.52 -4.94
N GLN A 128 1.33 3.14 -6.21
CA GLN A 128 1.05 1.76 -6.60
C GLN A 128 2.17 0.81 -6.14
N ALA A 129 3.44 1.20 -6.28
CA ALA A 129 4.59 0.45 -5.82
C ALA A 129 4.59 0.29 -4.29
N ASP A 130 4.38 1.37 -3.55
CA ASP A 130 4.31 1.37 -2.08
C ASP A 130 3.19 0.46 -1.57
N HIS A 131 2.06 0.44 -2.26
CA HIS A 131 0.92 -0.37 -1.87
C HIS A 131 1.10 -1.88 -2.12
N ILE A 132 2.17 -2.32 -2.83
CA ILE A 132 2.47 -3.74 -3.05
C ILE A 132 2.65 -4.46 -1.71
N THR A 133 3.44 -3.89 -0.80
CA THR A 133 3.68 -4.50 0.52
C THR A 133 2.40 -4.67 1.31
N ILE A 134 1.52 -3.66 1.29
CA ILE A 134 0.22 -3.69 1.98
C ILE A 134 -0.66 -4.80 1.42
N LYS A 135 -0.75 -4.90 0.09
CA LYS A 135 -1.49 -5.96 -0.60
C LYS A 135 -0.98 -7.35 -0.20
N LEU A 136 0.33 -7.57 -0.27
CA LEU A 136 0.92 -8.87 0.07
C LEU A 136 0.65 -9.25 1.54
N HIS A 137 0.72 -8.30 2.46
CA HIS A 137 0.39 -8.55 3.87
C HIS A 137 -1.07 -8.96 4.06
N ALA A 138 -2.00 -8.40 3.30
CA ALA A 138 -3.42 -8.74 3.39
C ALA A 138 -3.72 -10.22 3.07
N ILE A 139 -2.85 -10.89 2.31
CA ILE A 139 -2.97 -12.32 1.96
C ILE A 139 -1.91 -13.19 2.66
N GLY A 140 -1.28 -12.69 3.73
CA GLY A 140 -0.28 -13.44 4.50
C GLY A 140 1.05 -13.62 3.78
N CYS A 141 1.37 -12.76 2.81
CA CYS A 141 2.65 -12.76 2.12
C CYS A 141 3.55 -11.60 2.57
N SER A 142 4.84 -11.68 2.25
CA SER A 142 5.82 -10.63 2.44
C SER A 142 6.83 -10.61 1.29
N ILE A 143 7.64 -9.54 1.22
CA ILE A 143 8.72 -9.41 0.25
C ILE A 143 10.02 -9.84 0.93
N SER A 144 10.83 -10.64 0.22
CA SER A 144 12.20 -10.99 0.62
C SER A 144 13.18 -10.66 -0.50
N ALA A 145 14.34 -10.11 -0.12
CA ALA A 145 15.47 -9.88 -1.02
C ALA A 145 16.52 -11.01 -0.91
N GLU A 146 16.32 -12.02 -0.07
CA GLU A 146 17.24 -13.13 0.12
C GLU A 146 17.11 -14.18 -0.99
N GLU A 147 18.20 -14.46 -1.68
CA GLU A 147 18.24 -15.48 -2.75
C GLU A 147 17.94 -16.91 -2.26
N LYS A 148 18.18 -17.19 -0.99
CA LYS A 148 18.09 -18.53 -0.39
C LYS A 148 16.80 -18.79 0.38
N SER A 149 15.87 -17.85 0.47
CA SER A 149 14.58 -18.13 1.07
C SER A 149 13.81 -19.10 0.17
N GLU A 150 13.57 -20.31 0.63
CA GLU A 150 12.62 -21.22 -0.02
C GLU A 150 11.26 -20.52 -0.03
N SER A 151 10.82 -20.12 -1.21
CA SER A 151 9.54 -19.45 -1.37
C SER A 151 8.50 -20.48 -1.72
N ASP A 152 7.55 -20.75 -0.82
CA ASP A 152 6.36 -21.56 -1.11
C ASP A 152 5.33 -20.81 -1.98
N PHE A 153 5.72 -19.65 -2.53
CA PHE A 153 4.83 -18.84 -3.37
C PHE A 153 4.80 -19.39 -4.80
N ASN A 154 3.70 -20.04 -5.17
CA ASN A 154 3.45 -20.61 -6.49
C ASN A 154 2.44 -19.79 -7.33
N GLY A 155 2.32 -18.48 -7.03
CA GLY A 155 1.35 -17.59 -7.64
C GLY A 155 0.18 -17.27 -6.71
N PHE A 156 -0.63 -16.30 -7.14
CA PHE A 156 -1.86 -15.93 -6.44
C PHE A 156 -3.01 -16.87 -6.82
N THR A 157 -3.84 -17.23 -5.87
CA THR A 157 -5.13 -17.89 -6.13
C THR A 157 -6.12 -16.90 -6.76
N VAL A 158 -7.22 -17.42 -7.31
CA VAL A 158 -8.27 -16.57 -7.89
C VAL A 158 -8.85 -15.61 -6.83
N ASP A 159 -9.12 -16.11 -5.63
CA ASP A 159 -9.67 -15.30 -4.54
C ASP A 159 -8.67 -14.23 -4.07
N GLU A 160 -7.39 -14.55 -3.99
CA GLU A 160 -6.35 -13.58 -3.67
C GLU A 160 -6.27 -12.48 -4.73
N VAL A 161 -6.34 -12.82 -6.01
CA VAL A 161 -6.38 -11.83 -7.10
C VAL A 161 -7.56 -10.89 -6.93
N GLU A 162 -8.77 -11.40 -6.63
CA GLU A 162 -9.95 -10.54 -6.41
C GLU A 162 -9.78 -9.61 -5.22
N ILE A 163 -9.28 -10.11 -4.08
CA ILE A 163 -9.00 -9.28 -2.90
C ILE A 163 -8.02 -8.17 -3.23
N LEU A 164 -6.89 -8.52 -3.84
CA LEU A 164 -5.82 -7.59 -4.15
C LEU A 164 -6.23 -6.58 -5.25
N ALA A 165 -7.04 -6.99 -6.23
CA ALA A 165 -7.57 -6.12 -7.27
C ALA A 165 -8.58 -5.11 -6.70
N CYS A 166 -9.45 -5.53 -5.79
CA CYS A 166 -10.32 -4.64 -5.04
C CYS A 166 -9.51 -3.60 -4.24
N MET A 167 -8.42 -4.02 -3.59
CA MET A 167 -7.51 -3.12 -2.87
C MET A 167 -6.84 -2.11 -3.82
N GLU A 168 -6.44 -2.54 -5.02
CA GLU A 168 -5.85 -1.64 -6.02
C GLU A 168 -6.86 -0.62 -6.51
N HIS A 169 -8.09 -1.05 -6.82
CA HIS A 169 -9.15 -0.14 -7.20
C HIS A 169 -9.43 0.90 -6.11
N ASN A 170 -9.54 0.47 -4.84
CA ASN A 170 -9.78 1.37 -3.72
C ASN A 170 -8.63 2.38 -3.53
N ARG A 171 -7.37 1.94 -3.70
CA ARG A 171 -6.20 2.83 -3.70
C ARG A 171 -6.32 3.89 -4.80
N TRP A 172 -6.63 3.46 -6.04
CA TRP A 172 -6.78 4.36 -7.19
C TRP A 172 -7.92 5.36 -6.98
N VAL A 173 -9.08 4.90 -6.47
CA VAL A 173 -10.20 5.78 -6.14
C VAL A 173 -9.79 6.82 -5.11
N ALA A 174 -9.12 6.41 -4.01
CA ALA A 174 -8.65 7.32 -2.98
C ALA A 174 -7.67 8.36 -3.54
N GLU A 175 -6.68 7.94 -4.33
CA GLU A 175 -5.75 8.84 -5.02
C GLU A 175 -6.49 9.89 -5.86
N ARG A 176 -7.45 9.46 -6.68
CA ARG A 176 -8.22 10.35 -7.55
C ARG A 176 -9.07 11.34 -6.76
N LEU A 177 -9.75 10.89 -5.71
CA LEU A 177 -10.55 11.76 -4.84
C LEU A 177 -9.68 12.81 -4.15
N LEU A 178 -8.52 12.44 -3.61
CA LEU A 178 -7.55 13.35 -3.01
C LEU A 178 -7.00 14.37 -4.02
N ALA A 179 -6.82 13.97 -5.29
CA ALA A 179 -6.44 14.85 -6.38
C ALA A 179 -7.61 15.71 -6.91
N GLY A 180 -8.78 15.68 -6.26
CA GLY A 180 -9.95 16.50 -6.60
C GLY A 180 -10.76 15.98 -7.79
N TRP A 181 -10.60 14.70 -8.15
CA TRP A 181 -11.43 14.07 -9.17
C TRP A 181 -12.82 13.78 -8.62
N ARG A 182 -13.80 13.72 -9.51
CA ARG A 182 -15.21 13.45 -9.19
C ARG A 182 -15.79 12.41 -10.13
N LEU A 183 -16.80 11.70 -9.64
CA LEU A 183 -17.61 10.80 -10.48
C LEU A 183 -18.28 11.62 -11.60
N GLY A 184 -18.20 11.14 -12.83
CA GLY A 184 -18.78 11.76 -13.99
C GLY A 184 -18.28 11.16 -15.29
N LEU A 185 -18.83 11.62 -16.42
CA LEU A 185 -18.38 11.20 -17.74
C LEU A 185 -16.93 11.63 -17.98
N LYS A 186 -16.19 10.76 -18.66
CA LYS A 186 -14.80 11.06 -19.05
C LYS A 186 -14.79 12.17 -20.11
N GLU A 187 -14.45 13.38 -19.68
CA GLU A 187 -14.34 14.54 -20.57
C GLU A 187 -12.91 15.08 -20.54
N PRO A 188 -12.33 15.46 -21.72
CA PRO A 188 -11.01 16.09 -21.79
C PRO A 188 -10.94 17.34 -20.93
N GLY A 189 -9.87 17.47 -20.12
CA GLY A 189 -9.62 18.64 -19.27
C GLY A 189 -10.46 18.74 -17.99
N LYS A 190 -11.43 17.86 -17.78
CA LYS A 190 -12.16 17.73 -16.51
C LYS A 190 -11.58 16.59 -15.67
N ARG A 191 -11.43 16.83 -14.37
CA ARG A 191 -11.04 15.78 -13.40
C ARG A 191 -12.27 14.93 -13.06
N GLN A 192 -12.76 14.17 -14.05
CA GLN A 192 -13.91 13.30 -13.92
C GLN A 192 -13.61 11.90 -14.46
N SER A 193 -14.14 10.90 -13.77
CA SER A 193 -14.07 9.51 -14.22
C SER A 193 -15.37 8.78 -13.90
N PRO A 194 -15.89 7.96 -14.82
CA PRO A 194 -17.07 7.10 -14.55
C PRO A 194 -16.71 5.91 -13.65
N TYR A 195 -15.44 5.69 -13.36
CA TYR A 195 -14.95 4.54 -12.60
C TYR A 195 -14.65 4.87 -11.12
N LEU A 196 -15.00 6.09 -10.65
CA LEU A 196 -14.94 6.45 -9.23
C LEU A 196 -16.17 5.91 -8.49
N VAL A 197 -16.32 4.61 -8.51
CA VAL A 197 -17.43 3.84 -7.92
C VAL A 197 -16.89 2.71 -7.07
N SER A 198 -17.73 2.01 -6.32
CA SER A 198 -17.31 0.83 -5.56
C SER A 198 -16.85 -0.30 -6.47
N TRP A 199 -16.07 -1.25 -5.93
CA TRP A 199 -15.62 -2.43 -6.70
C TRP A 199 -16.81 -3.20 -7.30
N GLU A 200 -17.91 -3.32 -6.56
CA GLU A 200 -19.11 -4.04 -6.95
C GLU A 200 -19.84 -3.39 -8.13
N ASP A 201 -19.75 -2.06 -8.24
CA ASP A 201 -20.39 -1.29 -9.32
C ASP A 201 -19.50 -1.13 -10.55
N LEU A 202 -18.22 -1.56 -10.45
CA LEU A 202 -17.29 -1.43 -11.55
C LEU A 202 -17.57 -2.49 -12.63
N PRO A 203 -17.65 -2.11 -13.95
CA PRO A 203 -17.80 -3.09 -15.02
C PRO A 203 -16.65 -4.12 -15.03
N ASP A 204 -16.97 -5.40 -15.27
CA ASP A 204 -15.96 -6.47 -15.21
C ASP A 204 -14.76 -6.26 -16.15
N PRO A 205 -14.90 -5.75 -17.38
CA PRO A 205 -13.76 -5.42 -18.23
C PRO A 205 -12.84 -4.34 -17.65
N ILE A 206 -13.35 -3.51 -16.74
CA ILE A 206 -12.54 -2.48 -16.05
C ILE A 206 -11.86 -3.09 -14.82
N ARG A 207 -12.56 -3.97 -14.07
CA ARG A 207 -11.93 -4.74 -12.98
C ARG A 207 -10.74 -5.55 -13.47
N GLU A 208 -10.78 -6.03 -14.71
CA GLU A 208 -9.71 -6.83 -15.28
C GLU A 208 -8.37 -6.06 -15.35
N TYR A 209 -8.38 -4.75 -15.50
CA TYR A 209 -7.16 -3.94 -15.44
C TYR A 209 -6.47 -4.02 -14.06
N ASP A 210 -7.26 -3.99 -12.99
CA ASP A 210 -6.73 -4.11 -11.62
C ASP A 210 -6.26 -5.55 -11.34
N ARG A 211 -6.98 -6.57 -11.84
CA ARG A 211 -6.58 -7.98 -11.75
C ARG A 211 -5.26 -8.23 -12.49
N GLU A 212 -5.09 -7.70 -13.69
CA GLU A 212 -3.84 -7.80 -14.46
C GLU A 212 -2.68 -7.12 -13.73
N THR A 213 -2.93 -5.94 -13.16
CA THR A 213 -1.94 -5.22 -12.36
C THR A 213 -1.45 -6.08 -11.19
N VAL A 214 -2.35 -6.72 -10.48
CA VAL A 214 -2.03 -7.58 -9.34
C VAL A 214 -1.29 -8.84 -9.77
N ARG A 215 -1.74 -9.53 -10.82
CA ARG A 215 -1.06 -10.73 -11.34
C ARG A 215 0.37 -10.45 -11.78
N ASN A 216 0.70 -9.20 -12.10
CA ASN A 216 2.03 -8.80 -12.52
C ASN A 216 2.99 -8.47 -11.38
N ILE A 217 2.52 -8.36 -10.14
CA ILE A 217 3.35 -8.04 -8.97
C ILE A 217 4.58 -8.96 -8.84
N PRO A 218 4.46 -10.32 -8.96
CA PRO A 218 5.63 -11.19 -8.85
C PRO A 218 6.72 -10.85 -9.86
N ALA A 219 6.35 -10.66 -11.14
CA ALA A 219 7.30 -10.34 -12.20
C ALA A 219 7.97 -8.96 -11.99
N ILE A 220 7.24 -7.98 -11.47
CA ILE A 220 7.80 -6.65 -11.15
C ILE A 220 8.82 -6.76 -10.01
N LEU A 221 8.52 -7.55 -8.97
CA LEU A 221 9.43 -7.75 -7.84
C LEU A 221 10.69 -8.51 -8.24
N GLU A 222 10.58 -9.52 -9.10
CA GLU A 222 11.75 -10.26 -9.64
C GLU A 222 12.74 -9.33 -10.36
N LEU A 223 12.24 -8.34 -11.11
CA LEU A 223 13.08 -7.36 -11.80
C LEU A 223 13.91 -6.48 -10.84
N THR A 224 13.52 -6.41 -9.58
CA THR A 224 14.24 -5.69 -8.51
C THR A 224 15.04 -6.62 -7.60
N GLY A 225 15.18 -7.90 -7.96
CA GLY A 225 15.86 -8.91 -7.17
C GLY A 225 15.09 -9.32 -5.91
N SER A 226 13.80 -9.04 -5.86
CA SER A 226 12.93 -9.37 -4.73
C SER A 226 11.96 -10.49 -5.12
N ARG A 227 11.48 -11.24 -4.13
CA ARG A 227 10.49 -12.30 -4.33
C ARG A 227 9.42 -12.28 -3.25
N ILE A 228 8.28 -12.87 -3.56
CA ILE A 228 7.19 -13.05 -2.60
C ILE A 228 7.44 -14.31 -1.78
N VAL A 229 7.22 -14.21 -0.47
CA VAL A 229 7.29 -15.33 0.47
C VAL A 229 5.97 -15.40 1.23
N ARG A 230 5.39 -16.60 1.34
CA ARG A 230 4.23 -16.84 2.22
C ARG A 230 4.70 -16.92 3.66
N LYS A 231 4.04 -16.19 4.54
CA LYS A 231 4.25 -16.36 5.98
C LYS A 231 3.62 -17.68 6.40
N PRO A 232 4.30 -18.51 7.19
CA PRO A 232 3.66 -19.69 7.76
C PRO A 232 2.41 -19.24 8.52
N ALA A 233 1.31 -19.97 8.35
CA ALA A 233 0.10 -19.70 9.12
C ALA A 233 0.46 -19.72 10.60
N VAL A 234 0.24 -18.60 11.31
CA VAL A 234 0.36 -18.58 12.77
C VAL A 234 -0.69 -19.57 13.27
N GLN A 235 -0.22 -20.72 13.75
CA GLN A 235 -1.12 -21.66 14.43
C GLN A 235 -1.71 -20.90 15.61
N ALA A 236 -3.02 -20.65 15.55
CA ALA A 236 -3.75 -20.13 16.69
C ALA A 236 -3.59 -21.14 17.83
N LEU A 237 -2.92 -20.72 18.91
CA LEU A 237 -2.81 -21.44 20.17
C LEU A 237 -4.14 -21.39 20.90
#